data_cc9818b01bf1feeb28d1e5c994503897
#
_entry.id   cc9818b01bf1feeb28d1e5c994503897
#
_cell.length_a   1.000
_cell.length_b   1.000
_cell.length_c   1.000
_cell.angle_alpha   90.00
_cell.angle_beta   90.00
_cell.angle_gamma   90.00
#
_symmetry.space_group_name_H-M   'P 1'
#
loop_
_entity.id
_entity.type
_entity.pdbx_description
1 polymer ?
#
loop_
_entity_poly.entity_id
_entity_poly.type
_entity_poly.pdbx_seq_one_letter_code
_entity_poly.pdbx_strand_id
1 'polypeptide(L)'
;MPLPTAWNLLVFQDGRRVLNGLDLLQALQQELHSLLSISDFSPQSVYEKLIEALLRSGELECALADHEACDQAADTLTRLTDQLALALAGRLRPKLPSTILDRLSALDAPQTLVASVPEGFCYYALHPLDYADLLDENAIDAPAVAVVGIRSIGTTLSSVVRAWFELRGIPAERITVRPTGHPFDRTLSLPEREQQWIAKGLERGALFLIVDEGPGLSGSSFLAVAEALAQAGVPPDRILFLPSSKPDLSSLLAPDAARRWSAFKTIPLKPTRRISRDDDKDIGWGEWRNTVFANEHDWPGVWAWTERRKFRSSDQRSLFRFDGHGHYGNAVRLRAQLLAEHGWGPATCAAGGGFSRYSWITADRPTHIDRHSVLQLARYCAFRAACFEHPSPSSDALEHMAQINLERVLGVSHSIVLPIERPVIADARMMPYEWIVTGNGGLLKVDSASHGDDHFYPGPTDIAWDLAGAITEWKLDQEASRLLVGEYKRISGDAIEKRLALYLVAYCAFRLGFTLSAARSVNDAGEGARFQREAESYRRALQTLIPTAGLVAA
;
A
#
# COMPACT_ATOMS: atom_id res chain seq x y z
N MET A 1 18.85 18.30 -15.00
CA MET A 1 19.83 17.74 -14.06
C MET A 1 19.58 16.24 -13.98
N PRO A 2 20.59 15.38 -13.96
CA PRO A 2 20.34 13.99 -13.64
C PRO A 2 19.76 13.91 -12.23
N LEU A 3 18.66 13.15 -12.07
CA LEU A 3 18.06 12.88 -10.76
C LEU A 3 19.14 12.34 -9.82
N PRO A 4 19.14 12.70 -8.53
CA PRO A 4 20.10 12.17 -7.58
C PRO A 4 20.11 10.64 -7.66
N THR A 5 21.28 10.04 -7.82
CA THR A 5 21.47 8.57 -7.96
C THR A 5 20.83 7.76 -6.83
N ALA A 6 20.49 8.42 -5.72
CA ALA A 6 19.82 7.90 -4.56
C ALA A 6 18.42 7.31 -4.80
N TRP A 7 17.67 7.89 -5.72
CA TRP A 7 16.25 7.59 -5.95
C TRP A 7 16.00 6.72 -7.18
N ASN A 8 17.07 6.21 -7.76
CA ASN A 8 17.00 5.32 -8.91
C ASN A 8 16.97 3.83 -8.52
N LEU A 9 16.93 3.52 -7.23
CA LEU A 9 16.79 2.13 -6.75
C LEU A 9 15.31 1.75 -6.73
N LEU A 10 15.01 0.56 -7.22
CA LEU A 10 13.66 0.04 -7.26
C LEU A 10 13.38 -0.74 -5.98
N VAL A 11 12.41 -0.27 -5.21
CA VAL A 11 11.95 -0.90 -3.96
C VAL A 11 10.44 -1.05 -3.92
N PHE A 12 9.72 -0.17 -4.61
CA PHE A 12 8.26 -0.21 -4.71
C PHE A 12 7.83 -0.85 -6.01
N GLN A 13 6.80 -1.67 -5.93
CA GLN A 13 6.13 -2.22 -7.10
C GLN A 13 5.30 -1.15 -7.80
N ASP A 14 5.00 -1.37 -9.07
CA ASP A 14 3.89 -0.68 -9.73
C ASP A 14 2.58 -1.20 -9.11
N GLY A 15 1.90 -0.33 -8.38
CA GLY A 15 0.65 -0.68 -7.71
C GLY A 15 -0.54 -0.90 -8.65
N ARG A 16 -0.32 -0.96 -9.98
CA ARG A 16 -1.36 -1.25 -10.97
C ARG A 16 -1.63 -2.75 -11.04
N ARG A 17 -2.92 -3.08 -10.99
CA ARG A 17 -3.42 -4.45 -11.10
C ARG A 17 -4.31 -4.58 -12.32
N VAL A 18 -4.15 -5.68 -13.05
CA VAL A 18 -5.08 -6.06 -14.11
C VAL A 18 -6.20 -6.88 -13.47
N LEU A 19 -7.44 -6.39 -13.59
CA LEU A 19 -8.62 -6.97 -12.97
C LEU A 19 -9.70 -7.23 -14.02
N ASN A 20 -10.60 -8.17 -13.74
CA ASN A 20 -11.78 -8.40 -14.55
C ASN A 20 -12.87 -7.37 -14.17
N GLY A 21 -13.28 -6.54 -15.13
CA GLY A 21 -14.26 -5.49 -14.85
C GLY A 21 -15.66 -6.03 -14.54
N LEU A 22 -16.04 -7.19 -15.10
CA LEU A 22 -17.32 -7.83 -14.78
C LEU A 22 -17.33 -8.33 -13.33
N ASP A 23 -16.22 -8.91 -12.85
CA ASP A 23 -16.11 -9.36 -11.45
C ASP A 23 -16.17 -8.18 -10.48
N LEU A 24 -15.52 -7.05 -10.82
CA LEU A 24 -15.60 -5.82 -10.01
C LEU A 24 -17.02 -5.27 -9.96
N LEU A 25 -17.71 -5.24 -11.10
CA LEU A 25 -19.08 -4.78 -11.20
C LEU A 25 -20.02 -5.68 -10.40
N GLN A 26 -19.90 -7.00 -10.54
CA GLN A 26 -20.70 -7.96 -9.78
C GLN A 26 -20.46 -7.83 -8.27
N ALA A 27 -19.21 -7.66 -7.85
CA ALA A 27 -18.88 -7.45 -6.45
C ALA A 27 -19.53 -6.16 -5.91
N LEU A 28 -19.47 -5.05 -6.68
CA LEU A 28 -20.16 -3.80 -6.31
C LEU A 28 -21.67 -3.98 -6.19
N GLN A 29 -22.32 -4.69 -7.13
CA GLN A 29 -23.74 -4.98 -7.09
C GLN A 29 -24.12 -5.79 -5.85
N GLN A 30 -23.31 -6.77 -5.46
CA GLN A 30 -23.51 -7.57 -4.24
C GLN A 30 -23.39 -6.71 -2.98
N GLU A 31 -22.39 -5.81 -2.91
CA GLU A 31 -22.23 -4.88 -1.78
C GLU A 31 -23.44 -3.92 -1.66
N LEU A 32 -23.90 -3.38 -2.78
CA LEU A 32 -25.08 -2.50 -2.80
C LEU A 32 -26.35 -3.25 -2.38
N HIS A 33 -26.54 -4.47 -2.87
CA HIS A 33 -27.67 -5.30 -2.46
C HIS A 33 -27.62 -5.58 -0.95
N SER A 34 -26.46 -5.96 -0.44
CA SER A 34 -26.23 -6.19 0.98
C SER A 34 -26.50 -4.92 1.81
N LEU A 35 -26.08 -3.76 1.36
CA LEU A 35 -26.29 -2.47 2.01
C LEU A 35 -27.77 -2.08 2.04
N LEU A 36 -28.49 -2.24 0.92
CA LEU A 36 -29.90 -1.85 0.80
C LEU A 36 -30.85 -2.83 1.50
N SER A 37 -30.45 -4.08 1.70
CA SER A 37 -31.26 -5.12 2.37
C SER A 37 -31.16 -5.11 3.89
N ILE A 38 -30.34 -4.24 4.50
CA ILE A 38 -30.26 -4.14 5.97
C ILE A 38 -31.58 -3.66 6.54
N SER A 39 -32.25 -4.50 7.31
CA SER A 39 -33.49 -4.21 8.02
C SER A 39 -33.25 -3.70 9.44
N ASP A 40 -32.18 -4.17 10.08
CA ASP A 40 -31.82 -3.76 11.44
C ASP A 40 -30.56 -2.87 11.40
N PHE A 41 -30.81 -1.58 11.64
CA PHE A 41 -29.77 -0.53 11.59
C PHE A 41 -29.03 -0.43 12.92
N SER A 42 -28.11 -1.37 13.19
CA SER A 42 -27.01 -0.96 14.08
C SER A 42 -26.16 0.07 13.33
N PRO A 43 -25.95 1.28 13.89
CA PRO A 43 -25.23 2.34 13.19
C PRO A 43 -23.85 1.88 12.65
N GLN A 44 -23.20 0.97 13.38
CA GLN A 44 -21.87 0.48 13.05
C GLN A 44 -21.87 -0.44 11.80
N SER A 45 -22.83 -1.38 11.69
CA SER A 45 -22.85 -2.32 10.57
C SER A 45 -23.22 -1.64 9.23
N VAL A 46 -24.12 -0.66 9.28
CA VAL A 46 -24.47 0.16 8.10
C VAL A 46 -23.27 1.00 7.66
N TYR A 47 -22.55 1.57 8.62
CA TYR A 47 -21.39 2.41 8.37
C TYR A 47 -20.26 1.63 7.68
N GLU A 48 -19.93 0.43 8.16
CA GLU A 48 -18.89 -0.41 7.55
C GLU A 48 -19.28 -0.85 6.13
N LYS A 49 -20.55 -1.20 5.89
CA LYS A 49 -21.02 -1.54 4.54
C LYS A 49 -21.08 -0.35 3.60
N LEU A 50 -21.37 0.86 4.09
CA LEU A 50 -21.28 2.08 3.30
C LEU A 50 -19.84 2.35 2.87
N ILE A 51 -18.88 2.18 3.77
CA ILE A 51 -17.46 2.30 3.44
C ILE A 51 -17.08 1.27 2.37
N GLU A 52 -17.47 0.00 2.53
CA GLU A 52 -17.17 -1.04 1.55
C GLU A 52 -17.70 -0.69 0.15
N ALA A 53 -18.99 -0.33 0.06
CA ALA A 53 -19.61 0.06 -1.20
C ALA A 53 -18.96 1.31 -1.82
N LEU A 54 -18.60 2.30 -1.00
CA LEU A 54 -17.93 3.52 -1.45
C LEU A 54 -16.53 3.21 -2.01
N LEU A 55 -15.74 2.41 -1.31
CA LEU A 55 -14.39 2.03 -1.75
C LEU A 55 -14.43 1.27 -3.07
N ARG A 56 -15.35 0.31 -3.19
CA ARG A 56 -15.48 -0.49 -4.42
C ARG A 56 -16.04 0.34 -5.59
N SER A 57 -16.98 1.24 -5.32
CA SER A 57 -17.48 2.18 -6.32
C SER A 57 -16.37 3.11 -6.83
N GLY A 58 -15.54 3.65 -5.92
CA GLY A 58 -14.41 4.50 -6.29
C GLY A 58 -13.31 3.77 -7.05
N GLU A 59 -13.04 2.50 -6.72
CA GLU A 59 -12.09 1.65 -7.47
C GLU A 59 -12.56 1.42 -8.91
N LEU A 60 -13.82 1.04 -9.10
CA LEU A 60 -14.40 0.79 -10.42
C LEU A 60 -14.54 2.10 -11.22
N GLU A 61 -14.96 3.21 -10.59
CA GLU A 61 -14.99 4.54 -11.21
C GLU A 61 -13.60 4.93 -11.74
N CYS A 62 -12.57 4.78 -10.91
CA CYS A 62 -11.20 5.09 -11.29
C CYS A 62 -10.74 4.24 -12.49
N ALA A 63 -10.95 2.93 -12.44
CA ALA A 63 -10.53 2.01 -13.49
C ALA A 63 -11.25 2.27 -14.83
N LEU A 64 -12.55 2.56 -14.81
CA LEU A 64 -13.32 2.91 -16.00
C LEU A 64 -12.94 4.28 -16.58
N ALA A 65 -12.66 5.26 -15.71
CA ALA A 65 -12.22 6.58 -16.14
C ALA A 65 -10.80 6.58 -16.78
N ASP A 66 -9.98 5.58 -16.46
CA ASP A 66 -8.67 5.37 -17.08
C ASP A 66 -8.75 4.51 -18.34
N HIS A 67 -9.90 3.88 -18.63
CA HIS A 67 -10.10 3.02 -19.79
C HIS A 67 -10.71 3.82 -20.95
N GLU A 68 -10.10 3.71 -22.13
CA GLU A 68 -10.63 4.35 -23.33
C GLU A 68 -12.05 3.84 -23.66
N ALA A 69 -12.91 4.74 -24.12
CA ALA A 69 -14.29 4.47 -24.53
C ALA A 69 -15.28 4.06 -23.40
N CYS A 70 -14.96 4.31 -22.12
CA CYS A 70 -15.86 4.02 -20.99
C CYS A 70 -16.46 5.25 -20.30
N ASP A 71 -16.47 6.41 -20.95
CA ASP A 71 -16.93 7.68 -20.35
C ASP A 71 -18.34 7.61 -19.72
N GLN A 72 -19.30 6.99 -20.43
CA GLN A 72 -20.67 6.87 -19.93
C GLN A 72 -20.77 5.95 -18.70
N ALA A 73 -19.99 4.90 -18.67
CA ALA A 73 -19.89 3.99 -17.54
C ALA A 73 -19.22 4.70 -16.35
N ALA A 74 -18.12 5.41 -16.58
CA ALA A 74 -17.44 6.23 -15.59
C ALA A 74 -18.36 7.31 -15.00
N ASP A 75 -19.16 8.02 -15.82
CA ASP A 75 -20.15 9.01 -15.36
C ASP A 75 -21.23 8.36 -14.47
N THR A 76 -21.64 7.13 -14.76
CA THR A 76 -22.61 6.40 -13.92
C THR A 76 -21.99 6.07 -12.56
N LEU A 77 -20.75 5.58 -12.54
CA LEU A 77 -20.03 5.30 -11.29
C LEU A 77 -19.73 6.58 -10.50
N THR A 78 -19.36 7.67 -11.16
CA THR A 78 -19.16 8.98 -10.52
C THR A 78 -20.39 9.39 -9.70
N ARG A 79 -21.59 9.29 -10.28
CA ARG A 79 -22.83 9.59 -9.56
C ARG A 79 -23.11 8.65 -8.40
N LEU A 80 -22.84 7.37 -8.57
CA LEU A 80 -22.99 6.37 -7.49
C LEU A 80 -22.04 6.66 -6.33
N THR A 81 -20.73 6.86 -6.64
CA THR A 81 -19.70 7.19 -5.64
C THR A 81 -20.08 8.45 -4.87
N ASP A 82 -20.58 9.46 -5.56
CA ASP A 82 -21.05 10.71 -4.94
C ASP A 82 -22.24 10.51 -4.00
N GLN A 83 -23.20 9.66 -4.36
CA GLN A 83 -24.35 9.36 -3.50
C GLN A 83 -23.94 8.54 -2.26
N LEU A 84 -23.02 7.59 -2.43
CA LEU A 84 -22.48 6.81 -1.31
C LEU A 84 -21.67 7.69 -0.36
N ALA A 85 -20.85 8.59 -0.90
CA ALA A 85 -20.09 9.56 -0.11
C ALA A 85 -21.00 10.53 0.66
N LEU A 86 -22.08 10.99 0.03
CA LEU A 86 -23.07 11.85 0.67
C LEU A 86 -23.77 11.14 1.84
N ALA A 87 -24.15 9.87 1.63
CA ALA A 87 -24.76 9.06 2.68
C ALA A 87 -23.77 8.82 3.84
N LEU A 88 -22.51 8.52 3.54
CA LEU A 88 -21.47 8.27 4.53
C LEU A 88 -21.16 9.55 5.34
N ALA A 89 -20.89 10.67 4.67
CA ALA A 89 -20.54 11.93 5.30
C ALA A 89 -21.71 12.51 6.13
N GLY A 90 -22.95 12.35 5.62
CA GLY A 90 -24.16 12.78 6.31
C GLY A 90 -24.66 11.82 7.38
N ARG A 91 -24.06 10.64 7.54
CA ARG A 91 -24.57 9.55 8.39
C ARG A 91 -26.02 9.19 8.08
N LEU A 92 -26.34 9.23 6.79
CA LEU A 92 -27.68 9.03 6.26
C LEU A 92 -27.83 7.60 5.72
N ARG A 93 -29.07 7.13 5.66
CA ARG A 93 -29.37 5.95 4.85
C ARG A 93 -29.17 6.29 3.38
N PRO A 94 -28.43 5.48 2.60
CA PRO A 94 -28.25 5.75 1.19
C PRO A 94 -29.61 5.69 0.48
N LYS A 95 -29.94 6.77 -0.20
CA LYS A 95 -31.10 6.83 -1.10
C LYS A 95 -30.56 6.78 -2.52
N LEU A 96 -30.42 5.58 -3.05
CA LEU A 96 -29.96 5.40 -4.42
C LEU A 96 -31.17 5.51 -5.36
N PRO A 97 -31.19 6.46 -6.31
CA PRO A 97 -32.24 6.55 -7.32
C PRO A 97 -32.29 5.24 -8.14
N SER A 98 -33.50 4.74 -8.43
CA SER A 98 -33.67 3.55 -9.27
C SER A 98 -32.93 3.67 -10.61
N THR A 99 -32.91 4.87 -11.18
CA THR A 99 -32.17 5.16 -12.43
C THR A 99 -30.67 4.89 -12.36
N ILE A 100 -30.05 5.03 -11.19
CA ILE A 100 -28.62 4.67 -11.02
C ILE A 100 -28.48 3.16 -10.97
N LEU A 101 -29.35 2.46 -10.22
CA LEU A 101 -29.35 1.01 -10.12
C LEU A 101 -29.66 0.34 -11.47
N ASP A 102 -30.62 0.87 -12.22
CA ASP A 102 -30.96 0.39 -13.57
C ASP A 102 -29.77 0.54 -14.53
N ARG A 103 -29.11 1.70 -14.51
CA ARG A 103 -27.91 1.94 -15.32
C ARG A 103 -26.75 1.03 -14.92
N LEU A 104 -26.54 0.83 -13.62
CA LEU A 104 -25.51 -0.07 -13.11
C LEU A 104 -25.76 -1.52 -13.53
N SER A 105 -27.04 -1.94 -13.54
CA SER A 105 -27.44 -3.28 -13.98
C SER A 105 -27.29 -3.47 -15.49
N ALA A 106 -27.40 -2.41 -16.27
CA ALA A 106 -27.22 -2.40 -17.72
C ALA A 106 -25.78 -2.09 -18.17
N LEU A 107 -24.87 -1.86 -17.21
CA LEU A 107 -23.48 -1.50 -17.51
C LEU A 107 -22.72 -2.75 -17.99
N ASP A 108 -22.09 -2.62 -19.16
CA ASP A 108 -21.15 -3.60 -19.68
C ASP A 108 -19.73 -3.14 -19.36
N ALA A 109 -19.10 -3.82 -18.40
CA ALA A 109 -17.74 -3.50 -18.02
C ALA A 109 -16.74 -4.30 -18.87
N PRO A 110 -15.63 -3.69 -19.31
CA PRO A 110 -14.58 -4.40 -20.02
C PRO A 110 -14.06 -5.61 -19.21
N GLN A 111 -13.74 -6.71 -19.89
CA GLN A 111 -13.14 -7.87 -19.24
C GLN A 111 -11.81 -7.54 -18.58
N THR A 112 -11.06 -6.61 -19.16
CA THR A 112 -9.75 -6.21 -18.64
C THR A 112 -9.78 -4.74 -18.28
N LEU A 113 -9.58 -4.45 -17.00
CA LEU A 113 -9.41 -3.12 -16.45
C LEU A 113 -8.09 -3.03 -15.69
N VAL A 114 -7.48 -1.86 -15.70
CA VAL A 114 -6.29 -1.57 -14.88
C VAL A 114 -6.71 -0.69 -13.71
N ALA A 115 -6.57 -1.20 -12.49
CA ALA A 115 -6.86 -0.47 -11.27
C ALA A 115 -5.58 -0.18 -10.50
N SER A 116 -5.43 1.05 -10.02
CA SER A 116 -4.35 1.42 -9.10
C SER A 116 -4.73 1.09 -7.67
N VAL A 117 -3.79 0.58 -6.88
CA VAL A 117 -4.00 0.33 -5.44
C VAL A 117 -4.14 1.67 -4.71
N PRO A 118 -5.24 1.91 -3.98
CA PRO A 118 -5.37 3.09 -3.12
C PRO A 118 -4.62 2.86 -1.80
N GLU A 119 -3.33 3.20 -1.79
CA GLU A 119 -2.38 2.81 -0.72
C GLU A 119 -2.85 3.21 0.67
N GLY A 120 -3.39 4.41 0.84
CA GLY A 120 -3.92 4.88 2.11
C GLY A 120 -5.01 3.99 2.69
N PHE A 121 -5.90 3.47 1.84
CA PHE A 121 -6.95 2.55 2.26
C PHE A 121 -6.44 1.13 2.47
N CYS A 122 -5.40 0.74 1.75
CA CYS A 122 -4.82 -0.60 1.83
C CYS A 122 -3.78 -0.73 2.95
N TYR A 123 -2.92 0.28 3.14
CA TYR A 123 -1.71 0.15 3.95
C TYR A 123 -1.59 1.17 5.07
N TYR A 124 -2.07 2.42 4.88
CA TYR A 124 -1.73 3.54 5.76
C TYR A 124 -2.85 4.01 6.67
N ALA A 125 -3.94 3.25 6.73
CA ALA A 125 -5.09 3.50 7.61
C ALA A 125 -5.75 4.89 7.39
N LEU A 126 -5.64 5.44 6.18
CA LEU A 126 -6.36 6.65 5.81
C LEU A 126 -7.85 6.33 5.70
N HIS A 127 -8.68 6.99 6.49
CA HIS A 127 -10.11 6.76 6.46
C HIS A 127 -10.80 7.72 5.48
N PRO A 128 -11.80 7.28 4.68
CA PRO A 128 -12.46 8.17 3.71
C PRO A 128 -12.99 9.47 4.33
N LEU A 129 -13.50 9.44 5.56
CA LEU A 129 -14.01 10.62 6.26
C LEU A 129 -12.94 11.51 6.91
N ASP A 130 -11.68 11.18 6.85
CA ASP A 130 -10.62 12.04 7.41
C ASP A 130 -10.60 13.41 6.72
N TYR A 131 -10.97 13.46 5.43
CA TYR A 131 -11.09 14.71 4.68
C TYR A 131 -12.33 15.52 5.06
N ALA A 132 -13.39 14.88 5.55
CA ALA A 132 -14.52 15.59 6.15
C ALA A 132 -14.11 16.23 7.48
N ASP A 133 -13.37 15.50 8.33
CA ASP A 133 -12.84 16.03 9.59
C ASP A 133 -11.83 17.18 9.35
N LEU A 134 -10.99 17.07 8.32
CA LEU A 134 -10.10 18.16 7.89
C LEU A 134 -10.86 19.45 7.60
N LEU A 135 -12.00 19.32 6.89
CA LEU A 135 -12.82 20.46 6.51
C LEU A 135 -13.62 21.01 7.71
N ASP A 136 -14.02 20.17 8.67
CA ASP A 136 -14.65 20.62 9.93
C ASP A 136 -13.69 21.46 10.79
N GLU A 137 -12.39 21.17 10.74
CA GLU A 137 -11.37 21.91 11.49
C GLU A 137 -10.89 23.20 10.79
N ASN A 138 -11.18 23.34 9.49
CA ASN A 138 -10.69 24.46 8.68
C ASN A 138 -11.86 25.15 7.97
N ALA A 139 -12.24 26.33 8.45
CA ALA A 139 -13.28 27.12 7.80
C ALA A 139 -12.86 27.48 6.37
N ILE A 140 -13.56 26.91 5.38
CA ILE A 140 -13.43 27.26 3.97
C ILE A 140 -14.69 28.01 3.58
N ASP A 141 -14.56 29.31 3.35
CA ASP A 141 -15.63 30.17 2.86
C ASP A 141 -15.46 30.38 1.36
N ALA A 142 -16.42 29.88 0.59
CA ALA A 142 -16.43 30.00 -0.87
C ALA A 142 -17.86 29.94 -1.40
N PRO A 143 -18.19 30.73 -2.44
CA PRO A 143 -19.55 30.71 -3.02
C PRO A 143 -19.85 29.40 -3.74
N ALA A 144 -18.85 28.71 -4.22
CA ALA A 144 -18.91 27.40 -4.84
C ALA A 144 -17.56 26.70 -4.73
N VAL A 145 -17.52 25.38 -4.89
CA VAL A 145 -16.29 24.57 -4.84
C VAL A 145 -16.20 23.65 -6.05
N ALA A 146 -15.01 23.60 -6.65
CA ALA A 146 -14.64 22.72 -7.74
C ALA A 146 -13.58 21.72 -7.22
N VAL A 147 -13.96 20.46 -7.03
CA VAL A 147 -13.08 19.44 -6.44
C VAL A 147 -12.41 18.61 -7.54
N VAL A 148 -11.08 18.52 -7.50
CA VAL A 148 -10.28 17.74 -8.46
C VAL A 148 -9.62 16.58 -7.70
N GLY A 149 -10.10 15.36 -7.90
CA GLY A 149 -9.49 14.15 -7.36
C GLY A 149 -8.37 13.63 -8.26
N ILE A 150 -7.20 13.38 -7.72
CA ILE A 150 -6.15 12.69 -8.45
C ILE A 150 -6.47 11.18 -8.45
N ARG A 151 -6.63 10.58 -9.64
CA ARG A 151 -7.09 9.19 -9.79
C ARG A 151 -6.17 8.20 -9.08
N SER A 152 -6.71 7.24 -8.47
CA SER A 152 -6.53 6.21 -7.50
C SER A 152 -7.36 6.58 -6.27
N ILE A 153 -6.77 6.80 -5.11
CA ILE A 153 -7.46 7.11 -3.86
C ILE A 153 -8.22 8.45 -3.91
N GLY A 154 -7.66 9.44 -4.62
CA GLY A 154 -8.29 10.76 -4.77
C GLY A 154 -9.67 10.71 -5.45
N THR A 155 -10.00 9.65 -6.20
CA THR A 155 -11.34 9.41 -6.73
C THR A 155 -12.37 9.31 -5.61
N THR A 156 -12.11 8.46 -4.62
CA THR A 156 -12.99 8.30 -3.45
C THR A 156 -12.92 9.50 -2.50
N LEU A 157 -11.75 10.02 -2.22
CA LEU A 157 -11.56 11.15 -1.29
C LEU A 157 -12.24 12.43 -1.80
N SER A 158 -12.15 12.70 -3.10
CA SER A 158 -12.80 13.88 -3.70
C SER A 158 -14.33 13.83 -3.63
N SER A 159 -14.93 12.63 -3.68
CA SER A 159 -16.37 12.46 -3.49
C SER A 159 -16.81 12.82 -2.07
N VAL A 160 -16.00 12.46 -1.06
CA VAL A 160 -16.26 12.82 0.34
C VAL A 160 -16.10 14.32 0.58
N VAL A 161 -15.07 14.94 0.00
CA VAL A 161 -14.89 16.40 0.04
C VAL A 161 -16.07 17.11 -0.59
N ARG A 162 -16.50 16.70 -1.78
CA ARG A 162 -17.71 17.23 -2.44
C ARG A 162 -18.95 17.11 -1.54
N ALA A 163 -19.17 15.90 -0.99
CA ALA A 163 -20.32 15.61 -0.13
C ALA A 163 -20.37 16.51 1.11
N TRP A 164 -19.21 16.80 1.70
CA TRP A 164 -19.10 17.68 2.87
C TRP A 164 -19.62 19.09 2.59
N PHE A 165 -19.28 19.67 1.43
CA PHE A 165 -19.77 21.00 1.01
C PHE A 165 -21.25 20.96 0.68
N GLU A 166 -21.73 19.94 -0.05
CA GLU A 166 -23.14 19.78 -0.42
C GLU A 166 -24.04 19.70 0.83
N LEU A 167 -23.63 18.96 1.87
CA LEU A 167 -24.36 18.87 3.14
C LEU A 167 -24.49 20.22 3.86
N ARG A 168 -23.64 21.18 3.54
CA ARG A 168 -23.63 22.55 4.09
C ARG A 168 -24.29 23.57 3.16
N GLY A 169 -24.90 23.10 2.07
CA GLY A 169 -25.57 23.96 1.09
C GLY A 169 -24.64 24.76 0.19
N ILE A 170 -23.36 24.44 0.15
CA ILE A 170 -22.37 25.05 -0.74
C ILE A 170 -22.35 24.25 -2.04
N PRO A 171 -22.61 24.87 -3.21
CA PRO A 171 -22.55 24.20 -4.50
C PRO A 171 -21.15 23.58 -4.73
N ALA A 172 -21.10 22.28 -4.94
CA ALA A 172 -19.85 21.55 -5.13
C ALA A 172 -19.95 20.56 -6.29
N GLU A 173 -19.05 20.68 -7.24
CA GLU A 173 -18.90 19.74 -8.35
C GLU A 173 -17.51 19.09 -8.29
N ARG A 174 -17.34 17.87 -8.84
CA ARG A 174 -16.03 17.22 -8.90
C ARG A 174 -15.74 16.62 -10.26
N ILE A 175 -14.44 16.55 -10.56
CA ILE A 175 -13.87 15.72 -11.62
C ILE A 175 -12.70 14.89 -11.05
N THR A 176 -12.29 13.87 -11.79
CA THR A 176 -11.07 13.11 -11.49
C THR A 176 -10.10 13.19 -12.66
N VAL A 177 -8.81 13.31 -12.37
CA VAL A 177 -7.77 13.47 -13.38
C VAL A 177 -6.60 12.51 -13.13
N ARG A 178 -5.88 12.13 -14.19
CA ARG A 178 -4.71 11.27 -14.13
C ARG A 178 -3.48 12.03 -14.67
N PRO A 179 -2.62 12.60 -13.80
CA PRO A 179 -1.32 13.09 -14.23
C PRO A 179 -0.47 11.94 -14.78
N THR A 180 0.22 12.19 -15.89
CA THR A 180 1.04 11.21 -16.62
C THR A 180 2.49 11.66 -16.71
N GLY A 181 3.37 10.84 -17.31
CA GLY A 181 4.78 11.14 -17.49
C GLY A 181 5.66 10.61 -16.35
N HIS A 182 6.85 11.19 -16.21
CA HIS A 182 7.83 10.70 -15.25
C HIS A 182 7.34 10.87 -13.80
N PRO A 183 7.50 9.90 -12.89
CA PRO A 183 6.99 9.97 -11.51
C PRO A 183 7.43 11.19 -10.71
N PHE A 184 8.56 11.78 -11.05
CA PHE A 184 9.07 13.00 -10.39
C PHE A 184 8.82 14.28 -11.17
N ASP A 185 8.24 14.19 -12.38
CA ASP A 185 7.91 15.35 -13.20
C ASP A 185 6.68 15.05 -14.05
N ARG A 186 5.55 14.84 -13.37
CA ARG A 186 4.27 14.56 -14.02
C ARG A 186 3.72 15.80 -14.71
N THR A 187 2.91 15.57 -15.73
CA THR A 187 2.16 16.59 -16.47
C THR A 187 0.69 16.20 -16.53
N LEU A 188 -0.19 17.17 -16.75
CA LEU A 188 -1.61 16.95 -16.98
C LEU A 188 -2.07 17.71 -18.21
N SER A 189 -2.67 16.99 -19.15
CA SER A 189 -3.45 17.58 -20.24
C SER A 189 -4.93 17.60 -19.84
N LEU A 190 -5.59 18.70 -20.05
CA LEU A 190 -7.02 18.88 -19.77
C LEU A 190 -7.78 18.86 -21.10
N PRO A 191 -8.57 17.80 -21.38
CA PRO A 191 -9.47 17.76 -22.52
C PRO A 191 -10.49 18.90 -22.50
N GLU A 192 -11.18 19.12 -23.60
CA GLU A 192 -12.14 20.25 -23.76
C GLU A 192 -13.27 20.21 -22.71
N ARG A 193 -13.76 19.02 -22.38
CA ARG A 193 -14.79 18.82 -21.34
C ARG A 193 -14.34 19.39 -19.97
N GLU A 194 -13.14 19.10 -19.55
CA GLU A 194 -12.55 19.57 -18.29
C GLU A 194 -12.25 21.07 -18.36
N GLN A 195 -11.81 21.60 -19.51
CA GLN A 195 -11.63 23.05 -19.69
C GLN A 195 -12.97 23.80 -19.56
N GLN A 196 -14.06 23.29 -20.14
CA GLN A 196 -15.39 23.85 -20.00
C GLN A 196 -15.88 23.78 -18.56
N TRP A 197 -15.61 22.69 -17.83
CA TRP A 197 -15.93 22.56 -16.42
C TRP A 197 -15.18 23.59 -15.56
N ILE A 198 -13.90 23.83 -15.83
CA ILE A 198 -13.09 24.86 -15.17
C ILE A 198 -13.67 26.24 -15.44
N ALA A 199 -14.01 26.56 -16.69
CA ALA A 199 -14.60 27.86 -17.04
C ALA A 199 -15.91 28.11 -16.27
N LYS A 200 -16.80 27.13 -16.18
CA LYS A 200 -18.03 27.23 -15.36
C LYS A 200 -17.73 27.42 -13.88
N GLY A 201 -16.70 26.77 -13.35
CA GLY A 201 -16.25 26.98 -11.97
C GLY A 201 -15.77 28.41 -11.73
N LEU A 202 -15.00 28.97 -12.68
CA LEU A 202 -14.51 30.36 -12.61
C LEU A 202 -15.66 31.38 -12.64
N GLU A 203 -16.66 31.18 -13.51
CA GLU A 203 -17.86 32.05 -13.57
C GLU A 203 -18.63 32.08 -12.26
N ARG A 204 -18.67 30.95 -11.52
CA ARG A 204 -19.32 30.82 -10.21
C ARG A 204 -18.44 31.32 -9.05
N GLY A 205 -17.23 31.77 -9.32
CA GLY A 205 -16.28 32.16 -8.29
C GLY A 205 -15.74 31.01 -7.45
N ALA A 206 -15.74 29.77 -7.99
CA ALA A 206 -15.38 28.59 -7.24
C ALA A 206 -13.93 28.59 -6.74
N LEU A 207 -13.74 27.98 -5.56
CA LEU A 207 -12.45 27.56 -5.04
C LEU A 207 -12.13 26.17 -5.59
N PHE A 208 -10.93 25.95 -6.12
CA PHE A 208 -10.49 24.68 -6.69
C PHE A 208 -9.69 23.89 -5.65
N LEU A 209 -10.19 22.72 -5.26
CA LEU A 209 -9.59 21.86 -4.24
C LEU A 209 -8.98 20.64 -4.92
N ILE A 210 -7.67 20.45 -4.79
CA ILE A 210 -6.95 19.28 -5.31
C ILE A 210 -6.81 18.28 -4.16
N VAL A 211 -7.35 17.08 -4.37
CA VAL A 211 -7.49 16.04 -3.33
C VAL A 211 -6.75 14.78 -3.73
N ASP A 212 -5.84 14.34 -2.88
CA ASP A 212 -5.13 13.06 -3.00
C ASP A 212 -4.51 12.68 -1.65
N GLU A 213 -4.00 11.43 -1.56
CA GLU A 213 -3.24 10.98 -0.40
C GLU A 213 -1.94 11.76 -0.21
N GLY A 214 -1.28 12.12 -1.26
CA GLY A 214 0.05 12.73 -1.30
C GLY A 214 0.49 13.62 -0.12
N PRO A 215 1.64 14.27 -0.27
CA PRO A 215 2.27 14.60 -1.54
C PRO A 215 3.10 13.49 -2.20
N GLY A 216 3.32 12.34 -1.52
CA GLY A 216 4.27 11.34 -1.94
C GLY A 216 5.72 11.88 -1.93
N LEU A 217 6.65 11.13 -2.53
CA LEU A 217 8.07 11.52 -2.56
C LEU A 217 8.36 12.76 -3.41
N SER A 218 7.59 12.97 -4.48
CA SER A 218 7.92 14.03 -5.45
C SER A 218 7.03 15.26 -5.36
N GLY A 219 5.79 15.13 -4.93
CA GLY A 219 4.78 16.17 -5.04
C GLY A 219 4.31 16.46 -6.47
N SER A 220 4.86 15.74 -7.48
CA SER A 220 4.67 16.06 -8.89
C SER A 220 3.21 15.96 -9.35
N SER A 221 2.41 15.06 -8.78
CA SER A 221 1.00 14.91 -9.14
C SER A 221 0.16 16.13 -8.74
N PHE A 222 0.33 16.63 -7.52
CA PHE A 222 -0.32 17.87 -7.08
C PHE A 222 0.10 19.07 -7.93
N LEU A 223 1.41 19.20 -8.19
CA LEU A 223 1.97 20.29 -9.00
C LEU A 223 1.42 20.26 -10.43
N ALA A 224 1.39 19.09 -11.06
CA ALA A 224 0.86 18.94 -12.41
C ALA A 224 -0.60 19.40 -12.53
N VAL A 225 -1.44 19.05 -11.54
CA VAL A 225 -2.85 19.45 -11.53
C VAL A 225 -2.99 20.94 -11.28
N ALA A 226 -2.28 21.50 -10.31
CA ALA A 226 -2.37 22.92 -9.99
C ALA A 226 -1.89 23.81 -11.14
N GLU A 227 -0.79 23.44 -11.78
CA GLU A 227 -0.24 24.16 -12.92
C GLU A 227 -1.15 24.06 -14.16
N ALA A 228 -1.78 22.91 -14.40
CA ALA A 228 -2.76 22.77 -15.48
C ALA A 228 -4.02 23.64 -15.22
N LEU A 229 -4.49 23.72 -13.96
CA LEU A 229 -5.58 24.62 -13.58
C LEU A 229 -5.18 26.09 -13.76
N ALA A 230 -3.97 26.47 -13.33
CA ALA A 230 -3.46 27.82 -13.49
C ALA A 230 -3.30 28.20 -14.97
N GLN A 231 -2.84 27.31 -15.83
CA GLN A 231 -2.75 27.50 -17.28
C GLN A 231 -4.15 27.63 -17.92
N ALA A 232 -5.17 26.98 -17.36
CA ALA A 232 -6.56 27.12 -17.75
C ALA A 232 -7.22 28.40 -17.21
N GLY A 233 -6.47 29.27 -16.52
CA GLY A 233 -6.93 30.60 -16.06
C GLY A 233 -7.38 30.64 -14.61
N VAL A 234 -7.21 29.58 -13.81
CA VAL A 234 -7.54 29.62 -12.38
C VAL A 234 -6.48 30.39 -11.61
N PRO A 235 -6.82 31.48 -10.90
CA PRO A 235 -5.86 32.21 -10.07
C PRO A 235 -5.21 31.30 -9.01
N PRO A 236 -3.90 31.36 -8.77
CA PRO A 236 -3.23 30.50 -7.79
C PRO A 236 -3.78 30.59 -6.36
N ASP A 237 -4.28 31.74 -5.94
CA ASP A 237 -4.93 31.96 -4.64
C ASP A 237 -6.29 31.26 -4.51
N ARG A 238 -6.86 30.81 -5.63
CA ARG A 238 -8.08 29.97 -5.68
C ARG A 238 -7.78 28.49 -5.86
N ILE A 239 -6.52 28.07 -5.81
CA ILE A 239 -6.12 26.67 -5.87
C ILE A 239 -5.61 26.25 -4.49
N LEU A 240 -6.20 25.20 -3.93
CA LEU A 240 -5.90 24.70 -2.60
C LEU A 240 -5.58 23.20 -2.64
N PHE A 241 -4.44 22.83 -2.07
CA PHE A 241 -4.03 21.45 -1.88
C PHE A 241 -4.61 20.86 -0.59
N LEU A 242 -5.19 19.68 -0.69
CA LEU A 242 -5.61 18.86 0.45
C LEU A 242 -4.84 17.52 0.42
N PRO A 243 -3.59 17.48 0.88
CA PRO A 243 -2.82 16.25 1.00
C PRO A 243 -3.07 15.55 2.35
N SER A 244 -2.78 14.24 2.43
CA SER A 244 -2.92 13.45 3.66
C SER A 244 -1.86 13.80 4.73
N SER A 245 -0.79 14.49 4.37
CA SER A 245 0.26 14.91 5.29
C SER A 245 0.85 16.26 4.92
N LYS A 246 1.46 16.92 5.89
CA LYS A 246 2.20 18.16 5.64
C LYS A 246 3.50 17.84 4.89
N PRO A 247 3.71 18.39 3.68
CA PRO A 247 4.95 18.17 2.94
C PRO A 247 6.14 18.85 3.63
N ASP A 248 7.25 18.15 3.68
CA ASP A 248 8.55 18.82 3.81
C ASP A 248 9.00 19.23 2.41
N LEU A 249 8.84 20.51 2.12
CA LEU A 249 9.13 21.04 0.78
C LEU A 249 10.60 20.88 0.35
N SER A 250 11.52 20.80 1.31
CA SER A 250 12.94 20.61 1.03
C SER A 250 13.27 19.18 0.57
N SER A 251 12.42 18.21 0.91
CA SER A 251 12.60 16.80 0.57
C SER A 251 11.85 16.36 -0.70
N LEU A 252 10.97 17.21 -1.25
CA LEU A 252 10.23 16.87 -2.47
C LEU A 252 11.16 16.80 -3.68
N LEU A 253 10.99 15.77 -4.51
CA LEU A 253 11.91 15.43 -5.60
C LEU A 253 11.52 15.97 -6.97
N ALA A 254 10.33 16.56 -7.14
CA ALA A 254 10.00 17.23 -8.40
C ALA A 254 10.94 18.41 -8.67
N PRO A 255 11.27 18.74 -9.92
CA PRO A 255 12.10 19.90 -10.23
C PRO A 255 11.50 21.17 -9.62
N ASP A 256 12.32 21.95 -8.91
CA ASP A 256 11.92 23.19 -8.23
C ASP A 256 10.69 23.04 -7.30
N ALA A 257 10.47 21.86 -6.74
CA ALA A 257 9.26 21.51 -6.01
C ALA A 257 8.89 22.53 -4.93
N ALA A 258 9.86 22.96 -4.11
CA ALA A 258 9.62 23.91 -3.03
C ALA A 258 9.06 25.26 -3.55
N ARG A 259 9.64 25.80 -4.60
CA ARG A 259 9.20 27.06 -5.21
C ARG A 259 7.82 26.92 -5.87
N ARG A 260 7.61 25.84 -6.64
CA ARG A 260 6.35 25.54 -7.33
C ARG A 260 5.21 25.32 -6.35
N TRP A 261 5.45 24.53 -5.30
CA TRP A 261 4.44 24.23 -4.27
C TRP A 261 4.05 25.47 -3.46
N SER A 262 5.00 26.33 -3.14
CA SER A 262 4.78 27.57 -2.37
C SER A 262 3.87 28.58 -3.07
N ALA A 263 3.60 28.41 -4.36
CA ALA A 263 2.63 29.23 -5.09
C ALA A 263 1.17 28.93 -4.70
N PHE A 264 0.90 27.80 -4.03
CA PHE A 264 -0.43 27.31 -3.73
C PHE A 264 -0.63 27.12 -2.23
N LYS A 265 -1.85 27.39 -1.76
CA LYS A 265 -2.20 27.15 -0.36
C LYS A 265 -2.35 25.65 -0.10
N THR A 266 -1.90 25.19 1.06
CA THR A 266 -1.99 23.78 1.48
C THR A 266 -2.68 23.67 2.84
N ILE A 267 -3.66 22.81 2.95
CA ILE A 267 -4.27 22.38 4.21
C ILE A 267 -4.06 20.87 4.33
N PRO A 268 -3.03 20.43 5.06
CA PRO A 268 -2.73 19.02 5.22
C PRO A 268 -3.64 18.39 6.27
N LEU A 269 -3.92 17.10 6.09
CA LEU A 269 -4.56 16.29 7.12
C LEU A 269 -3.71 16.28 8.38
N LYS A 270 -4.34 16.36 9.53
CA LYS A 270 -3.71 16.05 10.82
C LYS A 270 -3.84 14.56 11.11
N PRO A 271 -2.97 13.99 11.96
CA PRO A 271 -3.14 12.61 12.40
C PRO A 271 -4.57 12.39 12.89
N THR A 272 -5.27 11.45 12.28
CA THR A 272 -6.70 11.28 12.49
C THR A 272 -7.01 10.61 13.82
N ARG A 273 -8.08 11.10 14.49
CA ARG A 273 -8.62 10.47 15.69
C ARG A 273 -9.49 9.25 15.39
N ARG A 274 -9.94 9.08 14.13
CA ARG A 274 -10.84 7.97 13.73
C ARG A 274 -10.21 6.60 13.88
N ILE A 275 -8.88 6.56 13.79
CA ILE A 275 -8.08 5.35 14.01
C ILE A 275 -7.44 5.32 15.39
N SER A 276 -7.63 6.35 16.24
CA SER A 276 -7.14 6.27 17.61
C SER A 276 -7.98 5.26 18.38
N ARG A 277 -7.30 4.49 19.19
CA ARG A 277 -7.88 3.57 20.16
C ARG A 277 -7.52 4.17 21.53
N ASP A 278 -8.42 4.98 22.07
CA ASP A 278 -8.13 5.96 23.11
C ASP A 278 -7.38 5.41 24.35
N ASP A 279 -7.59 4.12 24.68
CA ASP A 279 -6.94 3.45 25.79
C ASP A 279 -5.75 2.56 25.36
N ASP A 280 -5.49 2.41 24.06
CA ASP A 280 -4.47 1.52 23.54
C ASP A 280 -3.18 2.29 23.21
N LYS A 281 -2.02 1.67 23.47
CA LYS A 281 -0.73 2.28 23.17
C LYS A 281 -0.41 2.17 21.68
N ASP A 282 -0.21 3.29 21.00
CA ASP A 282 0.37 3.29 19.65
C ASP A 282 1.81 2.76 19.71
N ILE A 283 2.08 1.69 18.98
CA ILE A 283 3.39 1.06 18.85
C ILE A 283 3.85 0.98 17.38
N GLY A 284 3.18 1.72 16.49
CA GLY A 284 3.66 1.92 15.12
C GLY A 284 4.92 2.79 15.05
N TRP A 285 5.37 3.13 13.85
CA TRP A 285 6.49 4.05 13.61
C TRP A 285 7.82 3.61 14.25
N GLY A 286 7.99 2.29 14.47
CA GLY A 286 9.16 1.72 15.15
C GLY A 286 9.08 1.67 16.67
N GLU A 287 8.05 2.24 17.31
CA GLU A 287 7.87 2.24 18.78
C GLU A 287 7.68 0.82 19.36
N TRP A 288 7.25 -0.15 18.54
CA TRP A 288 7.16 -1.55 18.95
C TRP A 288 8.48 -2.10 19.47
N ARG A 289 9.62 -1.59 19.02
CA ARG A 289 10.95 -2.01 19.44
C ARG A 289 11.17 -1.82 20.94
N ASN A 290 10.64 -0.72 21.52
CA ASN A 290 10.66 -0.47 22.96
C ASN A 290 9.96 -1.56 23.80
N THR A 291 9.03 -2.29 23.18
CA THR A 291 8.30 -3.37 23.87
C THR A 291 8.99 -4.72 23.70
N VAL A 292 9.78 -4.85 22.65
CA VAL A 292 10.24 -6.12 22.12
C VAL A 292 11.71 -6.39 22.37
N PHE A 293 12.52 -5.35 22.46
CA PHE A 293 13.96 -5.42 22.73
C PHE A 293 14.31 -4.80 24.08
N ALA A 294 15.25 -5.43 24.76
CA ALA A 294 15.76 -4.90 26.02
C ALA A 294 16.68 -3.70 25.83
N ASN A 295 17.41 -3.68 24.70
CA ASN A 295 18.41 -2.65 24.42
C ASN A 295 18.21 -2.05 23.02
N GLU A 296 18.37 -0.75 22.91
CA GLU A 296 18.32 -0.03 21.64
C GLU A 296 19.41 -0.49 20.64
N HIS A 297 20.54 -0.99 21.13
CA HIS A 297 21.61 -1.52 20.30
C HIS A 297 21.14 -2.67 19.40
N ASP A 298 20.17 -3.46 19.86
CA ASP A 298 19.63 -4.63 19.16
C ASP A 298 18.48 -4.27 18.19
N TRP A 299 18.10 -3.00 18.12
CA TRP A 299 17.01 -2.56 17.26
C TRP A 299 17.34 -2.72 15.78
N PRO A 300 16.46 -3.34 15.00
CA PRO A 300 16.53 -3.28 13.55
C PRO A 300 16.20 -1.89 13.05
N GLY A 301 16.65 -1.54 11.85
CA GLY A 301 16.24 -0.33 11.17
C GLY A 301 14.73 -0.33 10.87
N VAL A 302 14.06 0.79 11.08
CA VAL A 302 12.64 0.97 10.77
C VAL A 302 12.44 2.17 9.87
N TRP A 303 11.83 1.93 8.71
CA TRP A 303 11.40 2.98 7.80
C TRP A 303 9.98 3.39 8.16
N ALA A 304 9.88 4.25 9.17
CA ALA A 304 8.68 4.50 9.96
C ALA A 304 7.42 4.79 9.14
N TRP A 305 7.50 5.67 8.12
CA TRP A 305 6.33 6.06 7.33
C TRP A 305 5.77 4.94 6.43
N THR A 306 6.52 3.85 6.24
CA THR A 306 6.06 2.67 5.49
C THR A 306 5.40 1.63 6.38
N GLU A 307 5.41 1.83 7.70
CA GLU A 307 4.82 0.87 8.63
C GLU A 307 3.28 0.98 8.68
N ARG A 308 2.63 -0.19 8.78
CA ARG A 308 1.20 -0.26 9.08
C ARG A 308 0.93 0.19 10.51
N ARG A 309 -0.20 0.87 10.74
CA ARG A 309 -0.60 1.31 12.08
C ARG A 309 -0.80 0.12 13.01
N LYS A 310 -0.26 0.23 14.22
CA LYS A 310 -0.26 -0.84 15.23
C LYS A 310 -0.54 -0.24 16.60
N PHE A 311 -1.45 -0.86 17.36
CA PHE A 311 -1.77 -0.47 18.73
C PHE A 311 -1.70 -1.70 19.63
N ARG A 312 -1.07 -1.56 20.79
CA ARG A 312 -1.10 -2.57 21.83
C ARG A 312 -2.24 -2.25 22.80
N SER A 313 -3.12 -3.23 23.06
CA SER A 313 -4.23 -3.04 23.99
C SER A 313 -3.75 -2.65 25.39
N SER A 314 -4.59 -1.89 26.12
CA SER A 314 -4.31 -1.45 27.49
C SER A 314 -4.08 -2.62 28.47
N ASP A 315 -4.77 -3.75 28.27
CA ASP A 315 -4.56 -5.00 29.01
C ASP A 315 -3.32 -5.79 28.58
N GLN A 316 -2.60 -5.30 27.57
CA GLN A 316 -1.38 -5.86 27.00
C GLN A 316 -1.53 -7.27 26.37
N ARG A 317 -2.76 -7.76 26.14
CA ARG A 317 -3.03 -9.09 25.60
C ARG A 317 -3.27 -9.13 24.10
N SER A 318 -3.45 -7.97 23.47
CA SER A 318 -3.77 -7.89 22.05
C SER A 318 -2.92 -6.87 21.32
N LEU A 319 -2.65 -7.18 20.07
CA LEU A 319 -2.15 -6.25 19.06
C LEU A 319 -3.28 -5.95 18.08
N PHE A 320 -3.59 -4.70 17.87
CA PHE A 320 -4.44 -4.25 16.79
C PHE A 320 -3.54 -3.75 15.65
N ARG A 321 -3.66 -4.35 14.48
CA ARG A 321 -2.91 -3.94 13.29
C ARG A 321 -3.87 -3.60 12.17
N PHE A 322 -3.58 -2.53 11.46
CA PHE A 322 -4.32 -2.18 10.26
C PHE A 322 -3.95 -3.14 9.12
N ASP A 323 -4.93 -3.85 8.60
CA ASP A 323 -4.76 -4.82 7.51
C ASP A 323 -5.39 -4.35 6.19
N GLY A 324 -6.16 -3.26 6.21
CA GLY A 324 -6.82 -2.65 5.06
C GLY A 324 -8.32 -2.45 5.27
N HIS A 325 -8.85 -1.34 4.77
CA HIS A 325 -10.28 -1.09 4.79
C HIS A 325 -11.03 -2.04 3.86
N GLY A 326 -12.20 -2.48 4.30
CA GLY A 326 -13.13 -3.28 3.50
C GLY A 326 -12.44 -4.48 2.82
N HIS A 327 -12.71 -4.64 1.53
CA HIS A 327 -12.17 -5.74 0.71
C HIS A 327 -10.64 -5.72 0.55
N TYR A 328 -9.99 -4.58 0.68
CA TYR A 328 -8.53 -4.48 0.59
C TYR A 328 -7.80 -5.27 1.68
N GLY A 329 -8.42 -5.44 2.85
CA GLY A 329 -7.87 -6.23 3.94
C GLY A 329 -8.24 -7.73 3.92
N ASN A 330 -9.17 -8.16 3.05
CA ASN A 330 -9.72 -9.52 3.12
C ASN A 330 -8.65 -10.60 2.90
N ALA A 331 -7.78 -10.43 1.92
CA ALA A 331 -6.73 -11.39 1.64
C ALA A 331 -5.73 -11.52 2.80
N VAL A 332 -5.36 -10.39 3.42
CA VAL A 332 -4.47 -10.37 4.59
C VAL A 332 -5.13 -11.08 5.78
N ARG A 333 -6.40 -10.78 6.07
CA ARG A 333 -7.17 -11.41 7.15
C ARG A 333 -7.29 -12.92 6.96
N LEU A 334 -7.59 -13.37 5.74
CA LEU A 334 -7.68 -14.79 5.43
C LEU A 334 -6.33 -15.51 5.63
N ARG A 335 -5.24 -14.93 5.14
CA ARG A 335 -3.89 -15.50 5.36
C ARG A 335 -3.53 -15.53 6.85
N ALA A 336 -3.84 -14.48 7.60
CA ALA A 336 -3.60 -14.45 9.04
C ALA A 336 -4.37 -15.55 9.79
N GLN A 337 -5.62 -15.81 9.42
CA GLN A 337 -6.42 -16.89 9.97
C GLN A 337 -5.82 -18.27 9.66
N LEU A 338 -5.47 -18.53 8.41
CA LEU A 338 -4.84 -19.78 7.99
C LEU A 338 -3.51 -20.03 8.71
N LEU A 339 -2.68 -18.99 8.85
CA LEU A 339 -1.44 -19.09 9.64
C LEU A 339 -1.71 -19.45 11.09
N ALA A 340 -2.72 -18.83 11.72
CA ALA A 340 -3.09 -19.12 13.10
C ALA A 340 -3.65 -20.53 13.28
N GLU A 341 -4.53 -20.99 12.38
CA GLU A 341 -5.13 -22.33 12.39
C GLU A 341 -4.08 -23.45 12.27
N HIS A 342 -3.00 -23.18 11.54
CA HIS A 342 -1.91 -24.14 11.37
C HIS A 342 -0.73 -23.93 12.34
N GLY A 343 -0.88 -23.06 13.33
CA GLY A 343 0.11 -22.82 14.37
C GLY A 343 1.36 -22.04 13.92
N TRP A 344 1.27 -21.34 12.79
CA TRP A 344 2.36 -20.52 12.26
C TRP A 344 2.26 -19.04 12.63
N GLY A 345 1.10 -18.59 13.11
CA GLY A 345 0.85 -17.21 13.49
C GLY A 345 0.02 -17.09 14.77
N PRO A 346 -0.08 -15.89 15.37
CA PRO A 346 -0.94 -15.64 16.53
C PRO A 346 -2.42 -15.76 16.15
N ALA A 347 -3.25 -16.18 17.12
CA ALA A 347 -4.70 -16.19 16.94
C ALA A 347 -5.20 -14.77 16.56
N THR A 348 -6.13 -14.71 15.61
CA THR A 348 -6.58 -13.45 15.03
C THR A 348 -8.08 -13.41 14.79
N CYS A 349 -8.66 -12.22 14.81
CA CYS A 349 -10.03 -11.94 14.38
C CYS A 349 -10.15 -10.51 13.86
N ALA A 350 -11.20 -10.23 13.08
CA ALA A 350 -11.53 -8.87 12.65
C ALA A 350 -11.85 -7.96 13.86
N ALA A 351 -11.45 -6.69 13.80
CA ALA A 351 -11.66 -5.71 14.87
C ALA A 351 -12.40 -4.43 14.40
N GLY A 352 -12.92 -4.43 13.16
CA GLY A 352 -13.57 -3.27 12.56
C GLY A 352 -12.60 -2.19 12.07
N GLY A 353 -13.10 -1.26 11.28
CA GLY A 353 -12.32 -0.10 10.79
C GLY A 353 -11.05 -0.45 10.01
N GLY A 354 -10.98 -1.63 9.39
CA GLY A 354 -9.79 -2.10 8.67
C GLY A 354 -8.73 -2.77 9.56
N PHE A 355 -8.98 -2.87 10.88
CA PHE A 355 -8.07 -3.51 11.82
C PHE A 355 -8.40 -4.99 12.03
N SER A 356 -7.34 -5.75 12.32
CA SER A 356 -7.42 -7.08 12.91
C SER A 356 -6.81 -7.08 14.31
N ARG A 357 -7.40 -7.88 15.20
CA ARG A 357 -6.87 -8.14 16.53
C ARG A 357 -6.09 -9.45 16.52
N TYR A 358 -4.85 -9.38 16.93
CA TYR A 358 -3.94 -10.52 17.09
C TYR A 358 -3.67 -10.75 18.58
N SER A 359 -3.58 -11.99 19.02
CA SER A 359 -3.12 -12.29 20.36
C SER A 359 -1.69 -11.83 20.56
N TRP A 360 -1.44 -11.02 21.61
CA TRP A 360 -0.09 -10.67 21.97
C TRP A 360 0.56 -11.83 22.73
N ILE A 361 1.67 -12.34 22.20
CA ILE A 361 2.39 -13.45 22.78
C ILE A 361 3.71 -12.92 23.35
N THR A 362 3.88 -13.02 24.68
CA THR A 362 5.14 -12.70 25.34
C THR A 362 6.00 -13.96 25.35
N ALA A 363 7.05 -13.96 24.54
CA ALA A 363 7.99 -15.07 24.42
C ALA A 363 9.34 -14.55 23.93
N ASP A 364 10.38 -15.33 24.16
CA ASP A 364 11.73 -14.99 23.73
C ASP A 364 11.86 -15.06 22.20
N ARG A 365 12.72 -14.21 21.67
CA ARG A 365 13.13 -14.30 20.28
C ARG A 365 14.28 -15.28 20.11
N PRO A 366 14.36 -15.95 18.96
CA PRO A 366 15.49 -16.82 18.69
C PRO A 366 16.79 -16.00 18.64
N THR A 367 17.71 -16.31 19.53
CA THR A 367 19.04 -15.68 19.61
C THR A 367 20.11 -16.43 18.81
N HIS A 368 19.85 -17.66 18.53
CA HIS A 368 20.69 -18.53 17.68
C HIS A 368 19.77 -19.51 16.92
N ILE A 369 20.29 -20.06 15.85
CA ILE A 369 19.57 -21.05 15.06
C ILE A 369 20.19 -22.43 15.31
N ASP A 370 19.36 -23.40 15.65
CA ASP A 370 19.72 -24.80 15.79
C ASP A 370 19.10 -25.64 14.65
N ARG A 371 19.45 -26.93 14.62
CA ARG A 371 18.90 -27.87 13.63
C ARG A 371 17.36 -27.90 13.64
N HIS A 372 16.74 -27.82 14.80
CA HIS A 372 15.28 -27.86 14.93
C HIS A 372 14.63 -26.64 14.30
N SER A 373 15.16 -25.46 14.57
CA SER A 373 14.73 -24.19 13.99
C SER A 373 14.84 -24.17 12.46
N VAL A 374 15.95 -24.69 11.91
CA VAL A 374 16.12 -24.81 10.45
C VAL A 374 15.05 -25.69 9.81
N LEU A 375 14.73 -26.82 10.43
CA LEU A 375 13.66 -27.72 9.97
C LEU A 375 12.28 -27.05 10.04
N GLN A 376 12.04 -26.20 11.04
CA GLN A 376 10.79 -25.46 11.15
C GLN A 376 10.66 -24.37 10.07
N LEU A 377 11.74 -23.63 9.78
CA LEU A 377 11.75 -22.68 8.65
C LEU A 377 11.44 -23.38 7.33
N ALA A 378 12.01 -24.57 7.09
CA ALA A 378 11.69 -25.34 5.89
C ALA A 378 10.22 -25.76 5.82
N ARG A 379 9.64 -26.21 6.94
CA ARG A 379 8.21 -26.56 7.06
C ARG A 379 7.30 -25.39 6.84
N TYR A 380 7.66 -24.21 7.37
CA TYR A 380 6.93 -22.97 7.14
C TYR A 380 6.92 -22.59 5.66
N CYS A 381 8.08 -22.62 4.98
CA CYS A 381 8.12 -22.36 3.53
C CYS A 381 7.30 -23.40 2.74
N ALA A 382 7.34 -24.68 3.12
CA ALA A 382 6.53 -25.71 2.48
C ALA A 382 5.02 -25.48 2.71
N PHE A 383 4.62 -25.06 3.91
CA PHE A 383 3.25 -24.67 4.21
C PHE A 383 2.80 -23.49 3.33
N ARG A 384 3.62 -22.44 3.19
CA ARG A 384 3.29 -21.31 2.33
C ARG A 384 3.15 -21.71 0.87
N ALA A 385 4.06 -22.54 0.38
CA ALA A 385 3.99 -23.07 -0.99
C ALA A 385 2.70 -23.87 -1.27
N ALA A 386 2.15 -24.51 -0.25
CA ALA A 386 0.91 -25.30 -0.38
C ALA A 386 -0.36 -24.48 -0.19
N CYS A 387 -0.34 -23.45 0.67
CA CYS A 387 -1.56 -22.75 1.11
C CYS A 387 -1.75 -21.35 0.48
N PHE A 388 -0.68 -20.73 -0.05
CA PHE A 388 -0.75 -19.37 -0.58
C PHE A 388 -0.33 -19.31 -2.05
N GLU A 389 -0.75 -20.29 -2.83
CA GLU A 389 -0.52 -20.33 -4.27
C GLU A 389 -1.12 -19.09 -4.97
N HIS A 390 -0.40 -18.55 -5.94
CA HIS A 390 -0.86 -17.44 -6.78
C HIS A 390 -0.86 -17.86 -8.25
N PRO A 391 -2.00 -17.79 -8.96
CA PRO A 391 -2.16 -18.49 -10.24
C PRO A 391 -1.33 -17.93 -11.40
N SER A 392 -0.84 -16.69 -11.32
CA SER A 392 -0.21 -16.05 -12.50
C SER A 392 0.79 -14.93 -12.12
N PRO A 393 1.88 -15.22 -11.36
CA PRO A 393 2.91 -14.20 -11.18
C PRO A 393 3.76 -14.05 -12.43
N SER A 394 4.22 -12.81 -12.71
CA SER A 394 5.32 -12.54 -13.66
C SER A 394 6.58 -12.21 -12.86
N SER A 395 7.74 -12.66 -13.34
CA SER A 395 9.04 -12.31 -12.79
C SER A 395 9.61 -11.00 -13.35
N ASP A 396 9.05 -10.46 -14.44
CA ASP A 396 9.64 -9.33 -15.20
C ASP A 396 9.96 -8.12 -14.33
N ALA A 397 9.03 -7.71 -13.48
CA ALA A 397 9.24 -6.57 -12.58
C ALA A 397 10.31 -6.83 -11.53
N LEU A 398 10.37 -8.06 -11.02
CA LEU A 398 11.36 -8.49 -10.02
C LEU A 398 12.75 -8.62 -10.65
N GLU A 399 12.84 -9.16 -11.85
CA GLU A 399 14.07 -9.21 -12.65
C GLU A 399 14.61 -7.81 -12.94
N HIS A 400 13.74 -6.93 -13.39
CA HIS A 400 14.09 -5.54 -13.66
C HIS A 400 14.58 -4.82 -12.39
N MET A 401 13.89 -5.00 -11.25
CA MET A 401 14.33 -4.47 -9.95
C MET A 401 15.73 -4.97 -9.60
N ALA A 402 15.98 -6.28 -9.71
CA ALA A 402 17.28 -6.86 -9.38
C ALA A 402 18.38 -6.31 -10.27
N GLN A 403 18.16 -6.25 -11.59
CA GLN A 403 19.11 -5.69 -12.56
C GLN A 403 19.46 -4.24 -12.25
N ILE A 404 18.45 -3.37 -12.09
CA ILE A 404 18.66 -1.95 -11.81
C ILE A 404 19.40 -1.74 -10.49
N ASN A 405 19.00 -2.44 -9.43
CA ASN A 405 19.62 -2.27 -8.11
C ASN A 405 21.08 -2.74 -8.12
N LEU A 406 21.38 -3.86 -8.79
CA LEU A 406 22.77 -4.34 -8.93
C LEU A 406 23.62 -3.37 -9.75
N GLU A 407 23.12 -2.92 -10.90
CA GLU A 407 23.83 -1.96 -11.75
C GLU A 407 24.12 -0.66 -11.01
N ARG A 408 23.13 -0.10 -10.32
CA ARG A 408 23.27 1.18 -9.59
C ARG A 408 24.21 1.09 -8.38
N VAL A 409 24.25 -0.05 -7.70
CA VAL A 409 25.03 -0.17 -6.46
C VAL A 409 26.39 -0.78 -6.69
N LEU A 410 26.52 -1.74 -7.62
CA LEU A 410 27.77 -2.43 -7.89
C LEU A 410 28.47 -1.94 -9.16
N GLY A 411 27.79 -1.13 -9.98
CA GLY A 411 28.34 -0.58 -11.23
C GLY A 411 28.49 -1.61 -12.35
N VAL A 412 27.83 -2.76 -12.22
CA VAL A 412 27.90 -3.86 -13.18
C VAL A 412 26.48 -4.29 -13.55
N SER A 413 26.20 -4.34 -14.85
CA SER A 413 24.94 -4.86 -15.36
C SER A 413 24.99 -6.38 -15.41
N HIS A 414 23.93 -7.04 -14.92
CA HIS A 414 23.75 -8.47 -14.95
C HIS A 414 22.37 -8.80 -15.52
N SER A 415 22.32 -9.73 -16.45
CA SER A 415 21.04 -10.32 -16.87
C SER A 415 20.63 -11.38 -15.86
N ILE A 416 19.47 -11.18 -15.22
CA ILE A 416 18.89 -12.13 -14.26
C ILE A 416 17.57 -12.59 -14.83
N VAL A 417 17.37 -13.90 -14.88
CA VAL A 417 16.09 -14.54 -15.21
C VAL A 417 15.66 -15.36 -14.00
N LEU A 418 14.45 -15.11 -13.50
CA LEU A 418 13.92 -15.75 -12.29
C LEU A 418 12.82 -16.75 -12.66
N PRO A 419 13.12 -18.05 -12.78
CA PRO A 419 12.10 -19.06 -13.07
C PRO A 419 11.08 -19.13 -11.94
N ILE A 420 9.79 -19.18 -12.30
CA ILE A 420 8.69 -19.39 -11.36
C ILE A 420 8.15 -20.81 -11.57
N GLU A 421 8.37 -21.69 -10.60
CA GLU A 421 7.91 -23.08 -10.61
C GLU A 421 6.87 -23.36 -9.51
N ARG A 422 6.94 -22.61 -8.40
CA ARG A 422 6.01 -22.66 -7.27
C ARG A 422 5.56 -21.24 -6.91
N PRO A 423 4.58 -20.72 -7.65
CA PRO A 423 4.08 -19.36 -7.48
C PRO A 423 3.30 -19.19 -6.18
N VAL A 424 3.63 -18.16 -5.40
CA VAL A 424 3.02 -17.91 -4.08
C VAL A 424 2.87 -16.41 -3.80
N ILE A 425 1.99 -16.08 -2.84
CA ILE A 425 2.14 -14.86 -2.05
C ILE A 425 3.20 -15.15 -0.99
N ALA A 426 4.43 -14.70 -1.22
CA ALA A 426 5.56 -14.93 -0.34
C ALA A 426 5.37 -14.28 1.04
N ASP A 427 6.11 -14.74 2.07
CA ASP A 427 6.27 -13.98 3.32
C ASP A 427 6.99 -12.66 3.04
N ALA A 428 7.93 -12.70 2.10
CA ALA A 428 8.79 -11.62 1.67
C ALA A 428 9.80 -11.14 2.74
N ARG A 429 9.56 -11.41 4.02
CA ARG A 429 10.42 -10.99 5.13
C ARG A 429 10.66 -12.15 6.10
N MET A 430 11.81 -12.78 6.05
CA MET A 430 12.18 -13.89 6.93
C MET A 430 13.08 -13.41 8.11
N MET A 431 12.83 -12.19 8.61
CA MET A 431 13.64 -11.56 9.65
C MET A 431 13.55 -12.32 10.98
N PRO A 432 14.67 -12.68 11.63
CA PRO A 432 14.66 -13.42 12.90
C PRO A 432 13.84 -12.73 14.00
N TYR A 433 13.83 -11.41 14.04
CA TYR A 433 13.10 -10.65 15.06
C TYR A 433 11.56 -10.68 14.90
N GLU A 434 11.05 -11.18 13.77
CA GLU A 434 9.62 -11.43 13.55
C GLU A 434 9.18 -12.84 13.99
N TRP A 435 10.08 -13.59 14.61
CA TRP A 435 9.80 -14.91 15.16
C TRP A 435 9.96 -14.92 16.66
N ILE A 436 9.19 -15.80 17.32
CA ILE A 436 9.28 -16.07 18.75
C ILE A 436 9.42 -17.58 18.98
N VAL A 437 10.04 -17.94 20.11
CA VAL A 437 10.17 -19.33 20.57
C VAL A 437 9.01 -19.65 21.51
N THR A 438 8.16 -20.58 21.11
CA THR A 438 7.04 -21.04 21.94
C THR A 438 7.48 -21.93 23.08
N GLY A 439 6.65 -22.10 24.10
CA GLY A 439 6.98 -22.90 25.29
C GLY A 439 7.37 -24.37 25.03
N ASN A 440 7.03 -24.91 23.86
CA ASN A 440 7.44 -26.24 23.40
C ASN A 440 8.69 -26.23 22.49
N GLY A 441 9.38 -25.09 22.40
CA GLY A 441 10.57 -24.91 21.55
C GLY A 441 10.28 -24.71 20.06
N GLY A 442 9.00 -24.58 19.68
CA GLY A 442 8.61 -24.27 18.30
C GLY A 442 8.82 -22.81 17.93
N LEU A 443 8.96 -22.53 16.63
CA LEU A 443 8.98 -21.18 16.08
C LEU A 443 7.57 -20.76 15.67
N LEU A 444 7.17 -19.53 16.02
CA LEU A 444 5.93 -18.90 15.59
C LEU A 444 6.25 -17.52 14.99
N LYS A 445 5.73 -17.24 13.82
CA LYS A 445 5.92 -15.98 13.11
C LYS A 445 4.86 -14.96 13.55
N VAL A 446 5.27 -13.82 14.09
CA VAL A 446 4.34 -12.81 14.63
C VAL A 446 3.94 -11.73 13.61
N ASP A 447 4.65 -11.63 12.50
CA ASP A 447 4.33 -10.71 11.40
C ASP A 447 4.65 -11.37 10.04
N SER A 448 3.62 -11.69 9.24
CA SER A 448 3.80 -12.43 7.98
C SER A 448 2.64 -12.33 6.99
N ALA A 449 1.45 -11.95 7.45
CA ALA A 449 0.25 -12.06 6.62
C ALA A 449 0.16 -10.99 5.53
N SER A 450 0.87 -9.87 5.67
CA SER A 450 0.68 -8.68 4.85
C SER A 450 1.88 -8.27 4.00
N HIS A 451 2.99 -9.01 4.03
CA HIS A 451 4.23 -8.56 3.38
C HIS A 451 4.28 -8.87 1.88
N GLY A 452 3.74 -10.01 1.46
CA GLY A 452 3.90 -10.52 0.11
C GLY A 452 2.99 -9.90 -0.93
N ASP A 453 2.05 -9.06 -0.53
CA ASP A 453 1.12 -8.32 -1.39
C ASP A 453 0.97 -6.85 -0.99
N ASP A 454 1.96 -6.30 -0.32
CA ASP A 454 2.08 -4.86 -0.08
C ASP A 454 2.70 -4.15 -1.32
N HIS A 455 3.01 -2.87 -1.18
CA HIS A 455 3.59 -2.08 -2.27
C HIS A 455 5.10 -2.28 -2.47
N PHE A 456 5.74 -3.14 -1.65
CA PHE A 456 7.15 -3.50 -1.83
C PHE A 456 7.33 -4.73 -2.71
N TYR A 457 8.51 -4.87 -3.31
CA TYR A 457 8.93 -6.15 -3.86
C TYR A 457 9.02 -7.22 -2.75
N PRO A 458 8.79 -8.51 -3.07
CA PRO A 458 8.74 -9.05 -4.44
C PRO A 458 7.36 -9.01 -5.11
N GLY A 459 6.26 -8.82 -4.36
CA GLY A 459 4.93 -9.17 -4.82
C GLY A 459 4.73 -10.69 -4.91
N PRO A 460 3.68 -11.16 -5.62
CA PRO A 460 3.52 -12.57 -5.94
C PRO A 460 4.74 -13.08 -6.73
N THR A 461 5.37 -14.16 -6.25
CA THR A 461 6.63 -14.67 -6.81
C THR A 461 6.79 -16.17 -6.55
N ASP A 462 7.97 -16.72 -6.83
CA ASP A 462 8.29 -18.12 -6.46
C ASP A 462 8.65 -18.22 -4.98
N ILE A 463 8.30 -19.35 -4.34
CA ILE A 463 8.65 -19.66 -2.93
C ILE A 463 10.15 -19.63 -2.66
N ALA A 464 10.98 -19.73 -3.70
CA ALA A 464 12.43 -19.57 -3.60
C ALA A 464 12.84 -18.24 -2.96
N TRP A 465 11.98 -17.21 -3.04
CA TRP A 465 12.20 -15.94 -2.35
C TRP A 465 12.23 -16.10 -0.82
N ASP A 466 11.27 -16.84 -0.25
CA ASP A 466 11.23 -17.06 1.20
C ASP A 466 12.37 -17.94 1.68
N LEU A 467 12.76 -18.95 0.90
CA LEU A 467 13.94 -19.78 1.20
C LEU A 467 15.23 -18.97 1.12
N ALA A 468 15.37 -18.10 0.11
CA ALA A 468 16.50 -17.18 0.00
C ALA A 468 16.52 -16.20 1.18
N GLY A 469 15.36 -15.67 1.58
CA GLY A 469 15.21 -14.84 2.78
C GLY A 469 15.62 -15.58 4.05
N ALA A 470 15.18 -16.82 4.25
CA ALA A 470 15.58 -17.63 5.40
C ALA A 470 17.10 -17.85 5.46
N ILE A 471 17.72 -18.21 4.35
CA ILE A 471 19.19 -18.41 4.29
C ILE A 471 19.91 -17.10 4.61
N THR A 472 19.49 -16.00 4.01
CA THR A 472 20.18 -14.71 4.14
C THR A 472 20.01 -14.10 5.53
N GLU A 473 18.79 -13.99 6.02
CA GLU A 473 18.49 -13.26 7.26
C GLU A 473 18.89 -14.03 8.51
N TRP A 474 18.80 -15.36 8.47
CA TRP A 474 19.25 -16.21 9.57
C TRP A 474 20.74 -16.57 9.44
N LYS A 475 21.44 -16.06 8.43
CA LYS A 475 22.87 -16.26 8.19
C LYS A 475 23.24 -17.74 8.22
N LEU A 476 22.43 -18.57 7.56
CA LEU A 476 22.64 -20.01 7.55
C LEU A 476 23.97 -20.34 6.85
N ASP A 477 24.78 -21.15 7.49
CA ASP A 477 25.96 -21.71 6.85
C ASP A 477 25.59 -22.76 5.78
N GLN A 478 26.57 -23.33 5.13
CA GLN A 478 26.34 -24.28 4.04
C GLN A 478 25.64 -25.56 4.51
N GLU A 479 25.89 -26.02 5.73
CA GLU A 479 25.27 -27.23 6.29
C GLU A 479 23.80 -26.96 6.62
N ALA A 480 23.52 -25.88 7.32
CA ALA A 480 22.16 -25.45 7.66
C ALA A 480 21.33 -25.14 6.41
N SER A 481 21.93 -24.51 5.40
CA SER A 481 21.28 -24.24 4.11
C SER A 481 20.91 -25.53 3.37
N ARG A 482 21.80 -26.53 3.34
CA ARG A 482 21.49 -27.85 2.76
C ARG A 482 20.38 -28.56 3.54
N LEU A 483 20.37 -28.43 4.85
CA LEU A 483 19.31 -29.01 5.69
C LEU A 483 17.95 -28.35 5.40
N LEU A 484 17.91 -27.01 5.31
CA LEU A 484 16.71 -26.24 4.95
C LEU A 484 16.14 -26.71 3.62
N VAL A 485 16.97 -26.70 2.58
CA VAL A 485 16.59 -27.09 1.21
C VAL A 485 16.16 -28.56 1.14
N GLY A 486 16.92 -29.45 1.79
CA GLY A 486 16.62 -30.87 1.81
C GLY A 486 15.28 -31.19 2.48
N GLU A 487 14.97 -30.56 3.61
CA GLU A 487 13.69 -30.75 4.30
C GLU A 487 12.53 -30.14 3.52
N TYR A 488 12.70 -28.92 2.95
CA TYR A 488 11.71 -28.31 2.08
C TYR A 488 11.38 -29.23 0.90
N LYS A 489 12.39 -29.71 0.18
CA LYS A 489 12.23 -30.64 -0.95
C LYS A 489 11.56 -31.95 -0.54
N ARG A 490 11.92 -32.50 0.61
CA ARG A 490 11.31 -33.72 1.15
C ARG A 490 9.79 -33.57 1.37
N ILE A 491 9.34 -32.38 1.80
CA ILE A 491 7.93 -32.10 2.09
C ILE A 491 7.16 -31.72 0.83
N SER A 492 7.73 -30.82 0.02
CA SER A 492 7.05 -30.21 -1.14
C SER A 492 7.21 -31.00 -2.46
N GLY A 493 8.23 -31.83 -2.56
CA GLY A 493 8.64 -32.48 -3.80
C GLY A 493 9.31 -31.55 -4.83
N ASP A 494 9.52 -30.28 -4.47
CA ASP A 494 10.02 -29.22 -5.36
C ASP A 494 11.57 -29.22 -5.44
N ALA A 495 12.10 -29.26 -6.66
CA ALA A 495 13.55 -29.25 -6.94
C ALA A 495 14.10 -27.80 -6.94
N ILE A 496 13.99 -27.13 -5.81
CA ILE A 496 14.31 -25.70 -5.63
C ILE A 496 15.77 -25.33 -5.94
N GLU A 497 16.69 -26.29 -5.89
CA GLU A 497 18.15 -26.07 -6.02
C GLU A 497 18.54 -25.39 -7.33
N LYS A 498 17.78 -25.66 -8.39
CA LYS A 498 18.05 -25.11 -9.75
C LYS A 498 17.88 -23.59 -9.84
N ARG A 499 16.99 -23.02 -9.02
CA ARG A 499 16.64 -21.60 -9.10
C ARG A 499 17.03 -20.81 -7.85
N LEU A 500 17.29 -21.45 -6.73
CA LEU A 500 17.56 -20.80 -5.45
C LEU A 500 18.72 -19.80 -5.49
N ALA A 501 19.81 -20.11 -6.22
CA ALA A 501 20.95 -19.22 -6.33
C ALA A 501 20.60 -17.87 -6.95
N LEU A 502 19.71 -17.85 -7.95
CA LEU A 502 19.23 -16.63 -8.60
C LEU A 502 18.34 -15.82 -7.66
N TYR A 503 17.48 -16.49 -6.89
CA TYR A 503 16.62 -15.85 -5.89
C TYR A 503 17.41 -15.30 -4.70
N LEU A 504 18.53 -15.91 -4.30
CA LEU A 504 19.45 -15.34 -3.30
C LEU A 504 20.03 -14.00 -3.78
N VAL A 505 20.43 -13.92 -5.05
CA VAL A 505 20.92 -12.66 -5.63
C VAL A 505 19.80 -11.61 -5.69
N ALA A 506 18.62 -11.97 -6.19
CA ALA A 506 17.48 -11.06 -6.30
C ALA A 506 17.00 -10.54 -4.93
N TYR A 507 16.94 -11.44 -3.93
CA TYR A 507 16.62 -11.07 -2.55
C TYR A 507 17.61 -10.06 -1.98
N CYS A 508 18.91 -10.35 -2.07
CA CYS A 508 19.93 -9.42 -1.59
C CYS A 508 19.96 -8.10 -2.37
N ALA A 509 19.67 -8.11 -3.68
CA ALA A 509 19.56 -6.89 -4.49
C ALA A 509 18.40 -6.00 -4.04
N PHE A 510 17.23 -6.61 -3.73
CA PHE A 510 16.10 -5.88 -3.15
C PHE A 510 16.45 -5.32 -1.77
N ARG A 511 16.95 -6.15 -0.86
CA ARG A 511 17.30 -5.72 0.52
C ARG A 511 18.33 -4.60 0.52
N LEU A 512 19.33 -4.69 -0.36
CA LEU A 512 20.32 -3.63 -0.54
C LEU A 512 19.66 -2.32 -1.03
N GLY A 513 18.79 -2.41 -2.04
CA GLY A 513 18.02 -1.26 -2.53
C GLY A 513 17.14 -0.65 -1.44
N PHE A 514 16.39 -1.48 -0.71
CA PHE A 514 15.53 -1.05 0.39
C PHE A 514 16.31 -0.32 1.50
N THR A 515 17.38 -0.94 2.00
CA THR A 515 18.16 -0.36 3.11
C THR A 515 18.88 0.93 2.72
N LEU A 516 19.39 1.04 1.50
CA LEU A 516 19.99 2.28 0.99
C LEU A 516 18.96 3.39 0.79
N SER A 517 17.78 3.06 0.26
CA SER A 517 16.68 4.03 0.10
C SER A 517 16.19 4.53 1.45
N ALA A 518 15.98 3.62 2.41
CA ALA A 518 15.60 3.96 3.76
C ALA A 518 16.64 4.84 4.45
N ALA A 519 17.93 4.46 4.42
CA ALA A 519 19.02 5.23 5.03
C ALA A 519 19.11 6.69 4.56
N ARG A 520 18.67 6.95 3.33
CA ARG A 520 18.70 8.28 2.72
C ARG A 520 17.45 9.11 2.98
N SER A 521 16.34 8.46 3.29
CA SER A 521 15.04 9.11 3.50
C SER A 521 14.71 9.34 4.96
N VAL A 522 15.41 8.69 5.90
CA VAL A 522 15.21 8.92 7.34
C VAL A 522 16.03 10.11 7.81
N ASN A 523 15.39 10.98 8.62
CA ASN A 523 16.05 12.15 9.20
C ASN A 523 16.85 11.80 10.46
N ASP A 524 16.55 10.67 11.10
CA ASP A 524 17.26 10.21 12.29
C ASP A 524 18.59 9.55 11.92
N ALA A 525 19.69 10.09 12.45
CA ALA A 525 21.05 9.61 12.15
C ALA A 525 21.29 8.18 12.68
N GLY A 526 20.65 7.80 13.79
CA GLY A 526 20.72 6.44 14.36
C GLY A 526 20.04 5.42 13.45
N GLU A 527 18.83 5.74 12.95
CA GLU A 527 18.15 4.90 11.96
C GLU A 527 18.95 4.80 10.66
N GLY A 528 19.45 5.92 10.16
CA GLY A 528 20.31 5.94 8.98
C GLY A 528 21.52 5.02 9.13
N ALA A 529 22.19 5.05 10.29
CA ALA A 529 23.33 4.19 10.57
C ALA A 529 22.95 2.71 10.69
N ARG A 530 21.75 2.37 11.22
CA ARG A 530 21.23 0.98 11.25
C ARG A 530 21.07 0.44 9.84
N PHE A 531 20.37 1.19 8.97
CA PHE A 531 20.18 0.81 7.57
C PHE A 531 21.50 0.71 6.77
N GLN A 532 22.46 1.58 7.02
CA GLN A 532 23.75 1.50 6.37
C GLN A 532 24.54 0.22 6.75
N ARG A 533 24.47 -0.19 8.03
CA ARG A 533 25.10 -1.47 8.45
C ARG A 533 24.43 -2.67 7.79
N GLU A 534 23.10 -2.66 7.69
CA GLU A 534 22.35 -3.72 6.98
C GLU A 534 22.71 -3.74 5.49
N ALA A 535 22.75 -2.59 4.83
CA ALA A 535 23.12 -2.46 3.42
C ALA A 535 24.50 -3.04 3.13
N GLU A 536 25.47 -2.79 4.02
CA GLU A 536 26.83 -3.32 3.86
C GLU A 536 26.88 -4.85 4.01
N SER A 537 26.00 -5.43 4.82
CA SER A 537 25.84 -6.88 4.93
C SER A 537 25.35 -7.50 3.61
N TYR A 538 24.31 -6.92 3.01
CA TYR A 538 23.78 -7.41 1.72
C TYR A 538 24.76 -7.19 0.57
N ARG A 539 25.50 -6.08 0.59
CA ARG A 539 26.57 -5.82 -0.40
C ARG A 539 27.63 -6.92 -0.38
N ARG A 540 28.11 -7.31 0.82
CA ARG A 540 29.09 -8.40 0.97
C ARG A 540 28.52 -9.75 0.54
N ALA A 541 27.27 -10.03 0.87
CA ALA A 541 26.58 -11.24 0.43
C ALA A 541 26.55 -11.32 -1.11
N LEU A 542 26.19 -10.24 -1.80
CA LEU A 542 26.15 -10.17 -3.26
C LEU A 542 27.53 -10.41 -3.91
N GLN A 543 28.62 -9.91 -3.33
CA GLN A 543 29.97 -10.14 -3.84
C GLN A 543 30.34 -11.63 -3.87
N THR A 544 29.76 -12.42 -2.97
CA THR A 544 29.96 -13.89 -2.93
C THR A 544 28.95 -14.64 -3.80
N LEU A 545 27.71 -14.18 -3.82
CA LEU A 545 26.59 -14.86 -4.49
C LEU A 545 26.64 -14.73 -6.03
N ILE A 546 27.00 -13.56 -6.55
CA ILE A 546 27.01 -13.29 -8.00
C ILE A 546 27.91 -14.29 -8.76
N PRO A 547 29.18 -14.52 -8.35
CA PRO A 547 30.03 -15.51 -9.02
C PRO A 547 29.45 -16.92 -8.92
N THR A 548 28.88 -17.31 -7.77
CA THR A 548 28.33 -18.66 -7.55
C THR A 548 27.02 -18.90 -8.31
N ALA A 549 26.25 -17.87 -8.59
CA ALA A 549 25.04 -17.96 -9.42
C ALA A 549 25.35 -18.05 -10.92
N GLY A 550 26.62 -17.97 -11.34
CA GLY A 550 27.02 -18.01 -12.75
C GLY A 550 26.62 -16.76 -13.54
N LEU A 551 26.33 -15.66 -12.85
CA LEU A 551 25.97 -14.39 -13.48
C LEU A 551 27.25 -13.74 -14.02
N VAL A 552 27.31 -13.57 -15.33
CA VAL A 552 28.38 -12.89 -16.04
C VAL A 552 27.99 -11.43 -16.22
N ALA A 553 28.97 -10.53 -16.07
CA ALA A 553 28.75 -9.12 -16.41
C ALA A 553 28.33 -9.01 -17.89
N ALA A 554 27.23 -8.29 -18.14
CA ALA A 554 26.71 -8.05 -19.48
C ALA A 554 27.55 -7.01 -20.22
#